data_c21fb45d814025ef437e18f3e2d15315
#
_entry.id   c21fb45d814025ef437e18f3e2d15315
#
_cell.length_a   1.000
_cell.length_b   1.000
_cell.length_c   1.000
_cell.angle_alpha   90.00
_cell.angle_beta   90.00
_cell.angle_gamma   90.00
#
_symmetry.space_group_name_H-M   'P 1'
#
loop_
_entity.id
_entity.type
_entity.pdbx_description
1 polymer ?
#
loop_
_entity_poly.entity_id
_entity_poly.type
_entity_poly.pdbx_seq_one_letter_code
_entity_poly.pdbx_strand_id
1 'polypeptide(L)'
;MLSLPPWGLWPLGPVGIGLWLRFCNRGARRWRDRLEVAAAFWLGAYLLGLFWMTELTVPGWIAAVPVETLIMALPLSLVPASGRWRALGVPAALVLGEAVRWQVPFGGVPMSNLALGQVSGPWLGTAVLAGPLGVIALVGVGAVIVERLCAREWCAVSWPAVAAIAVPIAALAWPATTVDATVTAAVVQAGGELGTNVDTPQRSVRLRHLDATNAWQGSIDLMVWSESSTSADGPLEASDNLAELEALAGWRDTVLIANFYERAVDAERFRNATVAINPETGLADRYDKSHLVPFGEYVPLRSVVEPFADLSLISREAIAGEGPGVLATSLGDIAVVTSYEVYFSELVRDGVQAGGRIVANPTLASSYSTSVVPSQSLASARLRAVETGRWVLQASTTGYTAVVSPDGEVTHRSELREAIVLAGEVELRSGNTPALALGSWPLIVAAAVVLAWCVSTARKRRTRAEG
;
A
#
# COMPACT_ATOMS: atom_id res chain seq x y z
N MET A 1 7.36 3.58 14.84
CA MET A 1 7.05 4.86 14.19
C MET A 1 8.22 5.39 13.35
N LEU A 2 9.38 5.70 13.93
CA LEU A 2 10.52 6.29 13.20
C LEU A 2 11.09 5.43 12.05
N SER A 3 10.82 4.13 12.01
CA SER A 3 11.16 3.30 10.85
C SER A 3 10.25 3.53 9.65
N LEU A 4 9.04 4.06 9.86
CA LEU A 4 8.06 4.30 8.81
C LEU A 4 8.35 5.62 8.08
N PRO A 5 7.92 5.78 6.82
CA PRO A 5 7.89 7.07 6.15
C PRO A 5 7.02 8.09 6.92
N PRO A 6 7.39 9.39 6.94
CA PRO A 6 8.48 10.01 6.18
C PRO A 6 9.89 9.86 6.76
N TRP A 7 10.06 9.37 8.01
CA TRP A 7 11.37 9.30 8.67
C TRP A 7 12.29 8.24 8.06
N GLY A 8 11.78 7.06 7.71
CA GLY A 8 12.49 6.03 6.94
C GLY A 8 13.74 5.44 7.62
N LEU A 9 13.86 5.54 8.96
CA LEU A 9 14.98 4.96 9.70
C LEU A 9 14.80 3.44 9.82
N TRP A 10 14.92 2.74 8.70
CA TRP A 10 14.59 1.32 8.55
C TRP A 10 15.15 0.39 9.64
N PRO A 11 16.38 0.60 10.21
CA PRO A 11 16.92 -0.32 11.22
C PRO A 11 16.09 -0.30 12.52
N LEU A 12 15.38 0.80 12.78
CA LEU A 12 14.61 0.94 14.05
C LEU A 12 13.42 -0.03 14.12
N GLY A 13 12.91 -0.52 12.99
CA GLY A 13 11.88 -1.55 12.97
C GLY A 13 12.36 -2.86 13.62
N PRO A 14 13.33 -3.57 13.03
CA PRO A 14 13.88 -4.79 13.61
C PRO A 14 14.56 -4.57 14.97
N VAL A 15 15.23 -3.44 15.18
CA VAL A 15 15.86 -3.12 16.48
C VAL A 15 14.81 -2.98 17.58
N GLY A 16 13.74 -2.21 17.35
CA GLY A 16 12.69 -2.01 18.37
C GLY A 16 11.98 -3.32 18.74
N ILE A 17 11.64 -4.14 17.75
CA ILE A 17 11.03 -5.45 17.99
C ILE A 17 12.03 -6.38 18.72
N GLY A 18 13.30 -6.39 18.31
CA GLY A 18 14.34 -7.24 18.91
C GLY A 18 14.63 -6.89 20.37
N LEU A 19 14.69 -5.61 20.70
CA LEU A 19 14.81 -5.14 22.09
C LEU A 19 13.58 -5.52 22.92
N TRP A 20 12.38 -5.32 22.39
CA TRP A 20 11.15 -5.76 23.04
C TRP A 20 11.16 -7.28 23.30
N LEU A 21 11.53 -8.09 22.29
CA LEU A 21 11.68 -9.54 22.46
C LEU A 21 12.65 -9.90 23.58
N ARG A 22 13.76 -9.18 23.67
CA ARG A 22 14.82 -9.46 24.65
C ARG A 22 14.44 -9.07 26.08
N PHE A 23 13.91 -7.88 26.28
CA PHE A 23 13.73 -7.31 27.61
C PHE A 23 12.33 -7.49 28.18
N CYS A 24 11.30 -7.52 27.34
CA CYS A 24 9.92 -7.59 27.80
C CYS A 24 9.33 -9.00 27.63
N ASN A 25 9.50 -9.63 26.47
CA ASN A 25 8.79 -10.86 26.13
C ASN A 25 9.41 -12.12 26.76
N ARG A 26 10.74 -12.19 26.95
CA ARG A 26 11.40 -13.37 27.56
C ARG A 26 11.00 -13.63 29.01
N GLY A 27 10.61 -12.61 29.75
CA GLY A 27 10.12 -12.74 31.15
C GLY A 27 8.71 -13.32 31.23
N ALA A 28 7.93 -13.22 30.17
CA ALA A 28 6.52 -13.62 30.11
C ALA A 28 6.39 -15.14 29.92
N ARG A 29 6.18 -15.89 31.00
CA ARG A 29 6.14 -17.37 30.98
C ARG A 29 4.82 -17.94 30.52
N ARG A 30 3.69 -17.31 30.92
CA ARG A 30 2.34 -17.73 30.53
C ARG A 30 1.97 -17.05 29.19
N TRP A 31 1.09 -17.65 28.43
CA TRP A 31 0.62 -17.08 27.16
C TRP A 31 -0.11 -15.73 27.36
N ARG A 32 -0.84 -15.59 28.48
CA ARG A 32 -1.51 -14.34 28.85
C ARG A 32 -0.53 -13.21 29.08
N ASP A 33 0.54 -13.48 29.85
CA ASP A 33 1.60 -12.49 30.12
C ASP A 33 2.25 -12.04 28.78
N ARG A 34 2.43 -12.99 27.83
CA ARG A 34 2.96 -12.65 26.50
C ARG A 34 1.99 -11.83 25.67
N LEU A 35 0.69 -12.11 25.78
CA LEU A 35 -0.35 -11.31 25.11
C LEU A 35 -0.37 -9.88 25.66
N GLU A 36 -0.34 -9.70 26.95
CA GLU A 36 -0.33 -8.38 27.60
C GLU A 36 0.90 -7.57 27.18
N VAL A 37 2.09 -8.18 27.21
CA VAL A 37 3.34 -7.53 26.81
C VAL A 37 3.36 -7.21 25.31
N ALA A 38 2.81 -8.09 24.46
CA ALA A 38 2.69 -7.84 23.02
C ALA A 38 1.64 -6.75 22.73
N ALA A 39 0.50 -6.79 23.43
CA ALA A 39 -0.52 -5.77 23.30
C ALA A 39 -0.02 -4.39 23.72
N ALA A 40 0.72 -4.29 24.82
CA ALA A 40 1.31 -3.01 25.25
C ALA A 40 2.29 -2.45 24.21
N PHE A 41 3.11 -3.30 23.59
CA PHE A 41 4.05 -2.88 22.53
C PHE A 41 3.32 -2.38 21.27
N TRP A 42 2.36 -3.16 20.75
CA TRP A 42 1.63 -2.81 19.55
C TRP A 42 0.65 -1.67 19.76
N LEU A 43 0.07 -1.54 20.97
CA LEU A 43 -0.73 -0.39 21.34
C LEU A 43 0.07 0.92 21.19
N GLY A 44 1.28 0.96 21.76
CA GLY A 44 2.17 2.12 21.60
C GLY A 44 2.56 2.39 20.14
N ALA A 45 2.77 1.33 19.35
CA ALA A 45 3.08 1.47 17.92
C ALA A 45 1.91 2.03 17.12
N TYR A 46 0.68 1.55 17.37
CA TYR A 46 -0.50 1.97 16.60
C TYR A 46 -1.16 3.25 17.09
N LEU A 47 -1.04 3.60 18.36
CA LEU A 47 -1.42 4.93 18.83
C LEU A 47 -0.73 6.03 18.01
N LEU A 48 0.54 5.83 17.66
CA LEU A 48 1.31 6.76 16.83
C LEU A 48 1.18 6.46 15.33
N GLY A 49 1.26 5.18 14.95
CA GLY A 49 1.25 4.77 13.53
C GLY A 49 -0.06 5.05 12.81
N LEU A 50 -1.19 4.93 13.52
CA LEU A 50 -2.53 5.18 12.98
C LEU A 50 -3.08 6.55 13.37
N PHE A 51 -2.26 7.44 13.96
CA PHE A 51 -2.72 8.76 14.40
C PHE A 51 -3.30 9.60 13.25
N TRP A 52 -2.84 9.38 12.02
CA TRP A 52 -3.41 10.01 10.83
C TRP A 52 -4.92 9.79 10.65
N MET A 53 -5.47 8.69 11.22
CA MET A 53 -6.92 8.42 11.15
C MET A 53 -7.75 9.46 11.89
N THR A 54 -7.15 10.20 12.83
CA THR A 54 -7.84 11.29 13.53
C THR A 54 -8.25 12.43 12.60
N GLU A 55 -7.59 12.55 11.43
CA GLU A 55 -7.97 13.49 10.38
C GLU A 55 -9.26 13.07 9.63
N LEU A 56 -9.61 11.78 9.70
CA LEU A 56 -10.87 11.26 9.17
C LEU A 56 -11.93 11.17 10.27
N THR A 57 -11.61 10.46 11.36
CA THR A 57 -12.52 10.22 12.48
C THR A 57 -11.79 9.85 13.76
N VAL A 58 -11.95 10.63 14.83
CA VAL A 58 -11.39 10.33 16.14
C VAL A 58 -12.00 9.06 16.75
N PRO A 59 -13.34 8.86 16.76
CA PRO A 59 -13.93 7.62 17.22
C PRO A 59 -13.43 6.39 16.45
N GLY A 60 -13.25 6.51 15.13
CA GLY A 60 -12.68 5.45 14.30
C GLY A 60 -11.25 5.07 14.72
N TRP A 61 -10.40 6.06 15.01
CA TRP A 61 -9.05 5.82 15.52
C TRP A 61 -9.08 5.11 16.88
N ILE A 62 -9.94 5.55 17.82
CA ILE A 62 -10.09 4.94 19.15
C ILE A 62 -10.51 3.47 19.03
N ALA A 63 -11.38 3.13 18.07
CA ALA A 63 -11.84 1.76 17.83
C ALA A 63 -10.80 0.92 17.09
N ALA A 64 -10.13 1.46 16.08
CA ALA A 64 -9.19 0.74 15.24
C ALA A 64 -7.91 0.34 16.01
N VAL A 65 -7.34 1.24 16.81
CA VAL A 65 -6.07 0.99 17.51
C VAL A 65 -6.09 -0.26 18.40
N PRO A 66 -7.09 -0.52 19.26
CA PRO A 66 -7.17 -1.77 20.01
C PRO A 66 -7.33 -3.02 19.14
N VAL A 67 -8.12 -2.94 18.08
CA VAL A 67 -8.36 -4.07 17.15
C VAL A 67 -7.05 -4.45 16.47
N GLU A 68 -6.37 -3.50 15.85
CA GLU A 68 -5.08 -3.69 15.18
C GLU A 68 -4.01 -4.21 16.16
N THR A 69 -4.02 -3.68 17.38
CA THR A 69 -3.15 -4.15 18.48
C THR A 69 -3.36 -5.63 18.75
N LEU A 70 -4.60 -6.07 18.90
CA LEU A 70 -4.92 -7.48 19.20
C LEU A 70 -4.58 -8.39 18.02
N ILE A 71 -4.82 -7.98 16.79
CA ILE A 71 -4.48 -8.75 15.58
C ILE A 71 -2.98 -9.07 15.57
N MET A 72 -2.12 -8.10 15.90
CA MET A 72 -0.67 -8.33 15.95
C MET A 72 -0.21 -9.05 17.22
N ALA A 73 -0.83 -8.78 18.36
CA ALA A 73 -0.42 -9.35 19.64
C ALA A 73 -0.77 -10.84 19.75
N LEU A 74 -1.91 -11.28 19.20
CA LEU A 74 -2.37 -12.66 19.30
C LEU A 74 -1.37 -13.68 18.69
N PRO A 75 -0.91 -13.60 17.45
CA PRO A 75 0.08 -14.52 16.89
C PRO A 75 1.40 -14.49 17.69
N LEU A 76 1.87 -13.30 18.09
CA LEU A 76 3.10 -13.17 18.87
C LEU A 76 3.00 -13.78 20.27
N SER A 77 1.82 -13.77 20.89
CA SER A 77 1.58 -14.42 22.20
C SER A 77 1.75 -15.94 22.15
N LEU A 78 1.54 -16.53 20.97
CA LEU A 78 1.71 -17.97 20.74
C LEU A 78 3.17 -18.38 20.60
N VAL A 79 4.07 -17.45 20.26
CA VAL A 79 5.50 -17.74 20.13
C VAL A 79 6.08 -18.10 21.51
N PRO A 80 6.82 -19.24 21.62
CA PRO A 80 7.43 -19.64 22.90
C PRO A 80 8.40 -18.55 23.44
N ALA A 81 8.42 -18.36 24.76
CA ALA A 81 9.28 -17.36 25.40
C ALA A 81 10.78 -17.70 25.24
N SER A 82 11.14 -18.95 25.01
CA SER A 82 12.52 -19.43 24.87
C SER A 82 12.60 -20.61 23.92
N GLY A 83 13.82 -21.00 23.54
CA GLY A 83 14.12 -22.15 22.70
C GLY A 83 14.46 -21.79 21.25
N ARG A 84 15.04 -22.78 20.53
CA ARG A 84 15.57 -22.60 19.15
C ARG A 84 14.46 -22.22 18.14
N TRP A 85 13.25 -22.71 18.34
CA TRP A 85 12.11 -22.50 17.42
C TRP A 85 11.52 -21.09 17.47
N ARG A 86 11.83 -20.32 18.54
CA ARG A 86 11.46 -18.92 18.65
C ARG A 86 11.91 -18.11 17.44
N ALA A 87 13.06 -18.42 16.92
CA ALA A 87 13.64 -17.71 15.78
C ALA A 87 12.85 -17.87 14.47
N LEU A 88 12.10 -18.95 14.31
CA LEU A 88 11.15 -19.14 13.21
C LEU A 88 9.74 -18.63 13.57
N GLY A 89 9.36 -18.78 14.84
CA GLY A 89 8.02 -18.39 15.31
C GLY A 89 7.78 -16.87 15.27
N VAL A 90 8.82 -16.04 15.49
CA VAL A 90 8.67 -14.58 15.46
C VAL A 90 8.38 -14.06 14.06
N PRO A 91 9.17 -14.37 13.01
CA PRO A 91 8.83 -14.00 11.65
C PRO A 91 7.44 -14.51 11.21
N ALA A 92 7.14 -15.78 11.52
CA ALA A 92 5.84 -16.37 11.18
C ALA A 92 4.66 -15.63 11.85
N ALA A 93 4.80 -15.25 13.12
CA ALA A 93 3.76 -14.52 13.83
C ALA A 93 3.55 -13.11 13.28
N LEU A 94 4.63 -12.40 12.88
CA LEU A 94 4.53 -11.08 12.24
C LEU A 94 3.85 -11.18 10.88
N VAL A 95 4.21 -12.16 10.04
CA VAL A 95 3.57 -12.40 8.76
C VAL A 95 2.08 -12.66 8.92
N LEU A 96 1.69 -13.52 9.86
CA LEU A 96 0.27 -13.84 10.09
C LEU A 96 -0.51 -12.64 10.65
N GLY A 97 0.07 -11.89 11.57
CA GLY A 97 -0.55 -10.67 12.09
C GLY A 97 -0.82 -9.66 10.99
N GLU A 98 0.18 -9.36 10.18
CA GLU A 98 0.02 -8.41 9.07
C GLU A 98 -0.92 -8.93 7.97
N ALA A 99 -0.88 -10.23 7.65
CA ALA A 99 -1.81 -10.82 6.68
C ALA A 99 -3.28 -10.68 7.12
N VAL A 100 -3.57 -10.81 8.42
CA VAL A 100 -4.91 -10.58 8.96
C VAL A 100 -5.28 -9.09 8.95
N ARG A 101 -4.34 -8.20 9.33
CA ARG A 101 -4.56 -6.74 9.31
C ARG A 101 -4.95 -6.21 7.93
N TRP A 102 -4.48 -6.84 6.87
CA TRP A 102 -4.77 -6.41 5.50
C TRP A 102 -6.15 -6.89 5.00
N GLN A 103 -6.88 -7.62 5.81
CA GLN A 103 -8.21 -8.13 5.47
C GLN A 103 -9.29 -7.71 6.49
N VAL A 104 -8.91 -7.44 7.73
CA VAL A 104 -9.82 -7.21 8.86
C VAL A 104 -9.35 -6.01 9.69
N PRO A 105 -10.26 -5.12 10.13
CA PRO A 105 -11.69 -5.05 9.82
C PRO A 105 -11.97 -4.34 8.48
N PHE A 106 -13.16 -4.48 7.95
CA PHE A 106 -13.71 -3.72 6.82
C PHE A 106 -12.82 -3.70 5.55
N GLY A 107 -12.17 -4.82 5.22
CA GLY A 107 -11.23 -4.92 4.11
C GLY A 107 -9.80 -4.60 4.48
N GLY A 108 -9.52 -4.30 5.75
CA GLY A 108 -8.16 -4.17 6.29
C GLY A 108 -7.64 -2.74 6.42
N VAL A 109 -6.56 -2.63 7.21
CA VAL A 109 -5.80 -1.37 7.40
C VAL A 109 -4.32 -1.64 7.14
N PRO A 110 -3.89 -1.71 5.86
CA PRO A 110 -2.52 -2.07 5.49
C PRO A 110 -1.49 -0.96 5.73
N MET A 111 -1.93 0.23 6.11
CA MET A 111 -1.04 1.35 6.42
C MET A 111 -0.27 1.11 7.72
N SER A 112 0.86 1.79 7.86
CA SER A 112 1.77 1.65 9.00
C SER A 112 2.28 0.21 9.23
N ASN A 113 2.32 -0.61 8.17
CA ASN A 113 2.88 -1.96 8.22
C ASN A 113 4.43 -1.92 8.21
N LEU A 114 5.02 -3.03 8.65
CA LEU A 114 6.48 -3.13 8.80
C LEU A 114 7.24 -3.07 7.45
N ALA A 115 6.64 -3.48 6.33
CA ALA A 115 7.29 -3.46 5.04
C ALA A 115 7.51 -2.03 4.53
N LEU A 116 6.56 -1.10 4.79
CA LEU A 116 6.71 0.32 4.45
C LEU A 116 7.95 0.94 5.10
N GLY A 117 8.32 0.47 6.29
CA GLY A 117 9.53 0.91 6.97
C GLY A 117 10.84 0.39 6.34
N GLN A 118 10.77 -0.51 5.37
CA GLN A 118 11.94 -1.12 4.74
C GLN A 118 12.22 -0.61 3.32
N VAL A 119 11.40 0.29 2.80
CA VAL A 119 11.59 0.82 1.42
C VAL A 119 12.91 1.58 1.23
N SER A 120 13.49 2.07 2.31
CA SER A 120 14.83 2.69 2.32
C SER A 120 15.92 1.72 2.80
N GLY A 121 15.56 0.45 3.09
CA GLY A 121 16.45 -0.56 3.62
C GLY A 121 16.86 -1.60 2.57
N PRO A 122 17.77 -2.52 2.95
CA PRO A 122 18.32 -3.51 2.03
C PRO A 122 17.33 -4.63 1.68
N TRP A 123 16.17 -4.69 2.31
CA TRP A 123 15.23 -5.79 2.15
C TRP A 123 14.09 -5.50 1.16
N LEU A 124 14.01 -4.27 0.62
CA LEU A 124 12.98 -3.91 -0.36
C LEU A 124 12.95 -4.89 -1.54
N GLY A 125 14.11 -5.22 -2.11
CA GLY A 125 14.22 -6.13 -3.25
C GLY A 125 13.62 -7.52 -3.02
N THR A 126 13.46 -7.95 -1.77
CA THR A 126 12.84 -9.25 -1.47
C THR A 126 11.34 -9.29 -1.77
N ALA A 127 10.71 -8.13 -2.00
CA ALA A 127 9.32 -8.07 -2.42
C ALA A 127 9.09 -8.78 -3.78
N VAL A 128 10.10 -8.91 -4.62
CA VAL A 128 10.02 -9.67 -5.88
C VAL A 128 9.70 -11.15 -5.65
N LEU A 129 10.12 -11.74 -4.51
CA LEU A 129 9.94 -13.17 -4.20
C LEU A 129 8.59 -13.47 -3.54
N ALA A 130 8.17 -12.67 -2.58
CA ALA A 130 7.01 -12.97 -1.72
C ALA A 130 6.23 -11.72 -1.29
N GLY A 131 6.34 -10.65 -2.07
CA GLY A 131 5.66 -9.38 -1.77
C GLY A 131 6.08 -8.75 -0.44
N PRO A 132 5.27 -7.82 0.09
CA PRO A 132 5.57 -7.16 1.36
C PRO A 132 5.64 -8.12 2.55
N LEU A 133 4.87 -9.22 2.54
CA LEU A 133 4.94 -10.21 3.63
C LEU A 133 6.33 -10.88 3.71
N GLY A 134 7.03 -11.04 2.58
CA GLY A 134 8.42 -11.49 2.55
C GLY A 134 9.37 -10.50 3.24
N VAL A 135 9.18 -9.21 2.99
CA VAL A 135 9.93 -8.13 3.66
C VAL A 135 9.65 -8.15 5.17
N ILE A 136 8.38 -8.32 5.58
CA ILE A 136 7.99 -8.43 6.99
C ILE A 136 8.63 -9.64 7.67
N ALA A 137 8.72 -10.78 6.97
CA ALA A 137 9.43 -11.95 7.49
C ALA A 137 10.90 -11.63 7.80
N LEU A 138 11.58 -10.88 6.92
CA LEU A 138 12.97 -10.44 7.15
C LEU A 138 13.09 -9.42 8.29
N VAL A 139 12.12 -8.54 8.49
CA VAL A 139 12.06 -7.69 9.70
C VAL A 139 12.03 -8.56 10.95
N GLY A 140 11.22 -9.63 10.95
CA GLY A 140 11.17 -10.61 12.03
C GLY A 140 12.50 -11.34 12.25
N VAL A 141 13.18 -11.74 11.18
CA VAL A 141 14.53 -12.34 11.22
C VAL A 141 15.52 -11.33 11.82
N GLY A 142 15.50 -10.09 11.37
CA GLY A 142 16.34 -9.01 11.91
C GLY A 142 16.10 -8.76 13.41
N ALA A 143 14.83 -8.80 13.83
CA ALA A 143 14.47 -8.68 15.25
C ALA A 143 15.04 -9.82 16.10
N VAL A 144 15.02 -11.06 15.59
CA VAL A 144 15.64 -12.21 16.24
C VAL A 144 17.16 -12.05 16.31
N ILE A 145 17.80 -11.55 15.28
CA ILE A 145 19.24 -11.25 15.30
C ILE A 145 19.56 -10.28 16.46
N VAL A 146 18.85 -9.17 16.54
CA VAL A 146 19.02 -8.19 17.64
C VAL A 146 18.80 -8.82 19.01
N GLU A 147 17.73 -9.60 19.17
CA GLU A 147 17.43 -10.32 20.41
C GLU A 147 18.62 -11.22 20.84
N ARG A 148 19.18 -11.99 19.91
CA ARG A 148 20.28 -12.92 20.16
C ARG A 148 21.60 -12.21 20.45
N LEU A 149 21.91 -11.15 19.73
CA LEU A 149 23.06 -10.29 19.99
C LEU A 149 23.01 -9.69 21.39
N CYS A 150 21.88 -9.13 21.79
CA CYS A 150 21.66 -8.61 23.15
C CYS A 150 21.74 -9.70 24.23
N ALA A 151 21.45 -10.95 23.89
CA ALA A 151 21.58 -12.09 24.77
C ALA A 151 22.98 -12.69 24.79
N ARG A 152 23.91 -12.21 23.96
CA ARG A 152 25.26 -12.77 23.73
C ARG A 152 25.26 -14.23 23.24
N GLU A 153 24.19 -14.63 22.54
CA GLU A 153 24.02 -15.97 21.96
C GLU A 153 24.57 -16.02 20.53
N TRP A 154 25.85 -15.76 20.33
CA TRP A 154 26.50 -15.57 19.02
C TRP A 154 26.30 -16.73 18.05
N CYS A 155 26.37 -17.98 18.50
CA CYS A 155 26.13 -19.16 17.66
C CYS A 155 24.67 -19.24 17.16
N ALA A 156 23.72 -18.65 17.88
CA ALA A 156 22.32 -18.65 17.49
C ALA A 156 21.96 -17.55 16.46
N VAL A 157 22.91 -16.64 16.17
CA VAL A 157 22.77 -15.58 15.15
C VAL A 157 23.09 -16.09 13.76
N SER A 158 23.90 -17.13 13.60
CA SER A 158 24.48 -17.55 12.31
C SER A 158 23.44 -17.79 11.23
N TRP A 159 22.45 -18.64 11.45
CA TRP A 159 21.47 -18.95 10.43
C TRP A 159 20.48 -17.77 10.15
N PRO A 160 20.00 -16.99 11.14
CA PRO A 160 19.22 -15.79 10.85
C PRO A 160 20.00 -14.76 10.04
N ALA A 161 21.29 -14.58 10.33
CA ALA A 161 22.14 -13.68 9.56
C ALA A 161 22.33 -14.17 8.11
N VAL A 162 22.56 -15.48 7.93
CA VAL A 162 22.59 -16.06 6.57
C VAL A 162 21.28 -15.81 5.83
N ALA A 163 20.13 -16.03 6.45
CA ALA A 163 18.84 -15.78 5.81
C ALA A 163 18.64 -14.30 5.46
N ALA A 164 19.00 -13.37 6.37
CA ALA A 164 18.87 -11.93 6.16
C ALA A 164 19.75 -11.40 5.00
N ILE A 165 20.78 -12.15 4.59
CA ILE A 165 21.69 -11.82 3.50
C ILE A 165 21.36 -12.63 2.24
N ALA A 166 21.16 -13.94 2.36
CA ALA A 166 20.98 -14.83 1.23
C ALA A 166 19.65 -14.61 0.50
N VAL A 167 18.58 -14.30 1.23
CA VAL A 167 17.26 -14.05 0.61
C VAL A 167 17.27 -12.80 -0.27
N PRO A 168 17.79 -11.63 0.16
CA PRO A 168 17.96 -10.48 -0.73
C PRO A 168 18.87 -10.76 -1.94
N ILE A 169 19.97 -11.50 -1.75
CA ILE A 169 20.85 -11.88 -2.86
C ILE A 169 20.11 -12.77 -3.87
N ALA A 170 19.34 -13.74 -3.40
CA ALA A 170 18.50 -14.58 -4.27
C ALA A 170 17.45 -13.76 -5.03
N ALA A 171 16.90 -12.71 -4.40
CA ALA A 171 15.98 -11.78 -5.03
C ALA A 171 16.65 -11.01 -6.19
N LEU A 172 17.88 -10.54 -6.01
CA LEU A 172 18.66 -9.87 -7.06
C LEU A 172 19.01 -10.79 -8.23
N ALA A 173 19.14 -12.09 -7.97
CA ALA A 173 19.46 -13.09 -8.99
C ALA A 173 18.22 -13.54 -9.79
N TRP A 174 17.02 -13.14 -9.40
CA TRP A 174 15.81 -13.49 -10.12
C TRP A 174 15.77 -12.75 -11.47
N PRO A 175 15.46 -13.45 -12.59
CA PRO A 175 15.38 -12.80 -13.89
C PRO A 175 14.34 -11.68 -13.86
N ALA A 176 14.76 -10.52 -14.35
CA ALA A 176 13.87 -9.37 -14.47
C ALA A 176 12.70 -9.68 -15.45
N THR A 177 11.62 -8.98 -15.27
CA THR A 177 10.54 -8.94 -16.27
C THR A 177 11.09 -8.41 -17.61
N THR A 178 10.47 -8.80 -18.73
CA THR A 178 10.94 -8.41 -20.07
C THR A 178 10.42 -7.02 -20.44
N VAL A 179 11.25 -6.23 -21.09
CA VAL A 179 10.87 -4.95 -21.69
C VAL A 179 10.24 -5.22 -23.06
N ASP A 180 9.00 -4.78 -23.24
CA ASP A 180 8.28 -4.93 -24.51
C ASP A 180 8.40 -3.67 -25.39
N ALA A 181 8.33 -2.49 -24.74
CA ALA A 181 8.45 -1.19 -25.39
C ALA A 181 8.91 -0.13 -24.36
N THR A 182 9.39 1.00 -24.86
CA THR A 182 9.67 2.20 -24.07
C THR A 182 8.76 3.32 -24.56
N VAL A 183 8.16 4.05 -23.61
CA VAL A 183 7.27 5.17 -23.89
C VAL A 183 7.64 6.36 -23.01
N THR A 184 7.35 7.56 -23.49
CA THR A 184 7.45 8.76 -22.66
C THR A 184 6.17 8.92 -21.85
N ALA A 185 6.25 8.72 -20.53
CA ALA A 185 5.11 8.90 -19.63
C ALA A 185 5.22 10.18 -18.80
N ALA A 186 4.08 10.77 -18.51
CA ALA A 186 3.96 11.91 -17.62
C ALA A 186 2.92 11.68 -16.53
N VAL A 187 3.20 12.20 -15.34
CA VAL A 187 2.28 12.24 -14.20
C VAL A 187 2.05 13.70 -13.81
N VAL A 188 0.79 14.08 -13.65
CA VAL A 188 0.39 15.47 -13.42
C VAL A 188 -0.06 15.68 -12.00
N GLN A 189 0.54 16.67 -11.32
CA GLN A 189 0.10 17.17 -10.03
C GLN A 189 -0.52 18.56 -10.21
N ALA A 190 -1.80 18.69 -9.83
CA ALA A 190 -2.51 19.95 -9.94
C ALA A 190 -2.11 20.99 -8.89
N GLY A 191 -1.57 20.50 -7.77
CA GLY A 191 -1.29 21.35 -6.60
C GLY A 191 -2.55 21.81 -5.87
N GLY A 192 -2.37 22.63 -4.86
CA GLY A 192 -3.46 23.19 -4.07
C GLY A 192 -3.26 23.02 -2.56
N GLU A 193 -4.34 23.22 -1.81
CA GLU A 193 -4.30 23.16 -0.35
C GLU A 193 -4.51 21.73 0.17
N LEU A 194 -4.01 21.46 1.38
CA LEU A 194 -4.19 20.22 2.13
C LEU A 194 -5.15 20.43 3.30
N GLY A 195 -5.89 19.40 3.65
CA GLY A 195 -6.76 19.35 4.82
C GLY A 195 -8.18 18.88 4.51
N THR A 196 -8.81 18.22 5.47
CA THR A 196 -10.18 17.68 5.33
C THR A 196 -11.26 18.75 5.19
N ASN A 197 -10.97 19.97 5.63
CA ASN A 197 -11.91 21.10 5.60
C ASN A 197 -11.71 22.01 4.37
N VAL A 198 -10.83 21.64 3.44
CA VAL A 198 -10.61 22.41 2.22
C VAL A 198 -11.66 21.97 1.19
N ASP A 199 -12.71 22.77 1.06
CA ASP A 199 -13.69 22.63 -0.03
C ASP A 199 -13.08 23.19 -1.33
N THR A 200 -12.32 22.35 -2.00
CA THR A 200 -11.77 22.69 -3.32
C THR A 200 -12.77 22.22 -4.39
N PRO A 201 -13.45 23.12 -5.10
CA PRO A 201 -14.35 22.73 -6.17
C PRO A 201 -13.63 21.89 -7.21
N GLN A 202 -14.19 20.73 -7.57
CA GLN A 202 -13.58 19.82 -8.56
C GLN A 202 -13.26 20.52 -9.89
N ARG A 203 -14.09 21.52 -10.28
CA ARG A 203 -13.79 22.38 -11.43
C ARG A 203 -12.42 23.07 -11.32
N SER A 204 -12.04 23.52 -10.12
CA SER A 204 -10.73 24.16 -9.92
C SER A 204 -9.58 23.15 -10.04
N VAL A 205 -9.79 21.91 -9.59
CA VAL A 205 -8.80 20.83 -9.73
C VAL A 205 -8.61 20.50 -11.22
N ARG A 206 -9.71 20.34 -11.97
CA ARG A 206 -9.69 20.08 -13.40
C ARG A 206 -8.97 21.19 -14.17
N LEU A 207 -9.30 22.44 -13.93
CA LEU A 207 -8.66 23.57 -14.59
C LEU A 207 -7.15 23.60 -14.35
N ARG A 208 -6.70 23.34 -13.13
CA ARG A 208 -5.26 23.25 -12.81
C ARG A 208 -4.56 22.10 -13.54
N HIS A 209 -5.22 20.94 -13.69
CA HIS A 209 -4.68 19.86 -14.51
C HIS A 209 -4.58 20.24 -15.99
N LEU A 210 -5.61 20.91 -16.53
CA LEU A 210 -5.59 21.46 -17.90
C LEU A 210 -4.47 22.47 -18.09
N ASP A 211 -4.33 23.41 -17.17
CA ASP A 211 -3.30 24.44 -17.21
C ASP A 211 -1.89 23.82 -17.16
N ALA A 212 -1.65 22.88 -16.25
CA ALA A 212 -0.37 22.18 -16.14
C ALA A 212 -0.06 21.37 -17.42
N THR A 213 -1.05 20.65 -17.93
CA THR A 213 -0.93 19.86 -19.16
C THR A 213 -0.66 20.77 -20.37
N ASN A 214 -1.37 21.90 -20.48
CA ASN A 214 -1.20 22.82 -21.58
C ASN A 214 0.13 23.58 -21.54
N ALA A 215 0.65 23.82 -20.34
CA ALA A 215 1.96 24.46 -20.16
C ALA A 215 3.14 23.55 -20.53
N TRP A 216 2.94 22.23 -20.54
CA TRP A 216 4.00 21.27 -20.88
C TRP A 216 4.38 21.36 -22.36
N GLN A 217 5.70 21.36 -22.61
CA GLN A 217 6.27 21.35 -23.96
C GLN A 217 6.94 20.01 -24.24
N GLY A 218 6.55 19.33 -25.28
CA GLY A 218 7.09 18.05 -25.72
C GLY A 218 6.00 16.99 -25.95
N SER A 219 6.36 15.90 -26.64
CA SER A 219 5.51 14.75 -26.85
C SER A 219 5.43 13.88 -25.60
N ILE A 220 4.28 13.29 -25.36
CA ILE A 220 4.03 12.35 -24.26
C ILE A 220 3.14 11.25 -24.84
N ASP A 221 3.57 9.99 -24.73
CA ASP A 221 2.78 8.85 -25.18
C ASP A 221 1.67 8.48 -24.18
N LEU A 222 1.97 8.59 -22.87
CA LEU A 222 1.06 8.26 -21.77
C LEU A 222 1.04 9.38 -20.71
N MET A 223 -0.12 9.90 -20.40
CA MET A 223 -0.31 10.90 -19.35
C MET A 223 -1.27 10.36 -18.29
N VAL A 224 -0.91 10.52 -17.00
CA VAL A 224 -1.75 10.12 -15.87
C VAL A 224 -2.09 11.35 -15.03
N TRP A 225 -3.38 11.62 -14.87
CA TRP A 225 -3.93 12.62 -13.96
C TRP A 225 -4.30 12.00 -12.62
N SER A 226 -4.40 12.83 -11.60
CA SER A 226 -4.68 12.37 -10.24
C SER A 226 -6.13 11.92 -10.02
N GLU A 227 -6.39 11.29 -8.86
CA GLU A 227 -7.74 10.96 -8.39
C GLU A 227 -8.60 12.21 -8.23
N SER A 228 -9.87 12.08 -8.56
CA SER A 228 -10.87 13.18 -8.54
C SER A 228 -10.42 14.41 -9.34
N SER A 229 -9.65 14.19 -10.40
CA SER A 229 -9.18 15.27 -11.28
C SER A 229 -10.31 15.97 -12.01
N THR A 230 -11.44 15.28 -12.21
CA THR A 230 -12.63 15.83 -12.85
C THR A 230 -13.90 15.19 -12.29
N SER A 231 -15.08 15.64 -12.75
CA SER A 231 -16.38 15.13 -12.29
C SER A 231 -17.36 15.00 -13.45
N ALA A 232 -18.35 14.13 -13.26
CA ALA A 232 -19.52 14.02 -14.13
C ALA A 232 -20.78 14.07 -13.27
N ASP A 233 -21.74 14.89 -13.69
CA ASP A 233 -23.08 14.97 -13.09
C ASP A 233 -24.02 14.05 -13.88
N GLY A 234 -24.08 12.78 -13.52
CA GLY A 234 -24.76 11.71 -14.27
C GLY A 234 -23.77 10.85 -15.05
N PRO A 235 -24.24 10.05 -16.03
CA PRO A 235 -23.41 9.12 -16.77
C PRO A 235 -22.17 9.81 -17.38
N LEU A 236 -21.00 9.26 -17.12
CA LEU A 236 -19.73 9.82 -17.53
C LEU A 236 -19.64 9.99 -19.05
N GLU A 237 -20.21 9.06 -19.81
CA GLU A 237 -20.20 9.05 -21.28
C GLU A 237 -20.96 10.23 -21.89
N ALA A 238 -21.86 10.87 -21.15
CA ALA A 238 -22.60 12.05 -21.57
C ALA A 238 -22.04 13.37 -21.02
N SER A 239 -20.88 13.33 -20.36
CA SER A 239 -20.29 14.48 -19.69
C SER A 239 -19.51 15.38 -20.66
N ASP A 240 -19.78 16.69 -20.63
CA ASP A 240 -18.97 17.68 -21.36
C ASP A 240 -17.49 17.64 -20.92
N ASN A 241 -17.23 17.28 -19.66
CA ASN A 241 -15.87 17.14 -19.15
C ASN A 241 -15.14 15.97 -19.80
N LEU A 242 -15.83 14.86 -20.14
CA LEU A 242 -15.22 13.77 -20.90
C LEU A 242 -14.86 14.26 -22.31
N ALA A 243 -15.80 14.91 -23.00
CA ALA A 243 -15.56 15.43 -24.35
C ALA A 243 -14.38 16.42 -24.38
N GLU A 244 -14.20 17.25 -23.33
CA GLU A 244 -13.03 18.13 -23.20
C GLU A 244 -11.72 17.33 -23.07
N LEU A 245 -11.71 16.25 -22.28
CA LEU A 245 -10.52 15.40 -22.13
C LEU A 245 -10.22 14.57 -23.37
N GLU A 246 -11.23 14.13 -24.12
CA GLU A 246 -11.05 13.47 -25.42
C GLU A 246 -10.41 14.44 -26.45
N ALA A 247 -10.90 15.68 -26.49
CA ALA A 247 -10.30 16.72 -27.32
C ALA A 247 -8.84 17.02 -26.91
N LEU A 248 -8.54 17.04 -25.62
CA LEU A 248 -7.18 17.21 -25.09
C LEU A 248 -6.26 16.04 -25.49
N ALA A 249 -6.72 14.80 -25.31
CA ALA A 249 -5.98 13.60 -25.70
C ALA A 249 -5.66 13.58 -27.20
N GLY A 250 -6.66 13.89 -28.05
CA GLY A 250 -6.48 14.00 -29.48
C GLY A 250 -5.53 15.13 -29.91
N TRP A 251 -5.65 16.31 -29.29
CA TRP A 251 -4.75 17.43 -29.58
C TRP A 251 -3.30 17.17 -29.17
N ARG A 252 -3.11 16.45 -28.06
CA ARG A 252 -1.78 16.11 -27.53
C ARG A 252 -1.18 14.86 -28.16
N ASP A 253 -1.95 14.10 -28.89
CA ASP A 253 -1.59 12.77 -29.41
C ASP A 253 -1.06 11.87 -28.29
N THR A 254 -1.82 11.74 -27.17
CA THR A 254 -1.44 11.05 -25.96
C THR A 254 -2.56 10.15 -25.44
N VAL A 255 -2.22 8.98 -24.92
CA VAL A 255 -3.15 8.21 -24.08
C VAL A 255 -3.27 8.92 -22.73
N LEU A 256 -4.49 9.32 -22.37
CA LEU A 256 -4.77 10.01 -21.11
C LEU A 256 -5.49 9.06 -20.14
N ILE A 257 -4.91 8.83 -18.97
CA ILE A 257 -5.58 8.20 -17.83
C ILE A 257 -6.07 9.32 -16.91
N ALA A 258 -7.38 9.43 -16.71
CA ALA A 258 -8.00 10.44 -15.87
C ALA A 258 -9.00 9.79 -14.90
N ASN A 259 -9.22 10.44 -13.76
CA ASN A 259 -10.15 9.92 -12.75
C ASN A 259 -11.31 10.87 -12.54
N PHE A 260 -12.52 10.30 -12.56
CA PHE A 260 -13.78 11.00 -12.43
C PHE A 260 -14.47 10.69 -11.10
N TYR A 261 -14.96 11.74 -10.45
CA TYR A 261 -16.01 11.65 -9.47
C TYR A 261 -17.36 11.70 -10.21
N GLU A 262 -17.94 10.55 -10.49
CA GLU A 262 -19.20 10.42 -11.22
C GLU A 262 -20.37 10.35 -10.24
N ARG A 263 -21.27 11.33 -10.28
CA ARG A 263 -22.49 11.29 -9.47
C ARG A 263 -23.49 10.30 -10.08
N ALA A 264 -24.00 9.40 -9.24
CA ALA A 264 -25.08 8.51 -9.66
C ALA A 264 -26.37 9.31 -9.91
N VAL A 265 -27.27 8.74 -10.70
CA VAL A 265 -28.55 9.37 -11.09
C VAL A 265 -29.43 9.69 -9.86
N ASP A 266 -29.32 8.89 -8.78
CA ASP A 266 -30.04 9.13 -7.52
C ASP A 266 -29.46 10.29 -6.69
N ALA A 267 -28.33 10.87 -7.12
CA ALA A 267 -27.58 11.95 -6.46
C ALA A 267 -27.14 11.65 -5.01
N GLU A 268 -27.45 10.48 -4.45
CA GLU A 268 -27.06 10.06 -3.10
C GLU A 268 -25.79 9.25 -3.09
N ARG A 269 -25.38 8.71 -4.27
CA ARG A 269 -24.18 7.90 -4.43
C ARG A 269 -23.30 8.43 -5.53
N PHE A 270 -22.06 7.92 -5.55
CA PHE A 270 -21.11 8.25 -6.60
C PHE A 270 -20.25 7.03 -6.99
N ARG A 271 -19.59 7.11 -8.14
CA ARG A 271 -18.54 6.18 -8.55
C ARG A 271 -17.21 6.93 -8.64
N ASN A 272 -16.17 6.28 -8.22
CA ASN A 272 -14.80 6.73 -8.39
C ASN A 272 -14.24 5.99 -9.61
N ALA A 273 -14.35 6.61 -10.79
CA ALA A 273 -14.08 5.98 -12.07
C ALA A 273 -12.76 6.47 -12.67
N THR A 274 -11.83 5.56 -12.93
CA THR A 274 -10.63 5.85 -13.72
C THR A 274 -10.86 5.38 -15.15
N VAL A 275 -10.58 6.25 -16.10
CA VAL A 275 -10.81 6.00 -17.52
C VAL A 275 -9.52 6.11 -18.33
N ALA A 276 -9.45 5.33 -19.41
CA ALA A 276 -8.47 5.49 -20.47
C ALA A 276 -9.10 6.20 -21.67
N ILE A 277 -8.43 7.22 -22.17
CA ILE A 277 -8.83 7.98 -23.34
C ILE A 277 -7.71 7.88 -24.38
N ASN A 278 -7.99 7.25 -25.51
CA ASN A 278 -7.06 7.18 -26.63
C ASN A 278 -7.16 8.43 -27.51
N PRO A 279 -6.06 8.89 -28.11
CA PRO A 279 -6.04 10.11 -28.91
C PRO A 279 -6.94 10.03 -30.15
N GLU A 280 -7.06 8.86 -30.78
CA GLU A 280 -7.81 8.70 -32.03
C GLU A 280 -9.27 8.30 -31.79
N THR A 281 -9.57 7.54 -30.73
CA THR A 281 -10.88 6.90 -30.56
C THR A 281 -11.69 7.44 -29.37
N GLY A 282 -11.11 8.34 -28.56
CA GLY A 282 -11.73 8.86 -27.34
C GLY A 282 -11.75 7.83 -26.21
N LEU A 283 -12.83 7.80 -25.42
CA LEU A 283 -12.99 6.86 -24.30
C LEU A 283 -12.79 5.41 -24.76
N ALA A 284 -11.76 4.77 -24.23
CA ALA A 284 -11.37 3.42 -24.60
C ALA A 284 -11.83 2.38 -23.57
N ASP A 285 -11.66 2.67 -22.28
CA ASP A 285 -11.99 1.74 -21.22
C ASP A 285 -12.20 2.46 -19.88
N ARG A 286 -12.79 1.75 -18.89
CA ARG A 286 -13.17 2.27 -17.60
C ARG A 286 -12.94 1.25 -16.50
N TYR A 287 -12.38 1.71 -15.38
CA TYR A 287 -12.28 0.98 -14.12
C TYR A 287 -12.96 1.77 -13.01
N ASP A 288 -13.96 1.21 -12.37
CA ASP A 288 -14.54 1.75 -11.14
C ASP A 288 -13.79 1.19 -9.93
N LYS A 289 -13.37 2.06 -9.02
CA LYS A 289 -12.64 1.68 -7.80
C LYS A 289 -13.39 0.59 -7.05
N SER A 290 -12.73 -0.55 -6.83
CA SER A 290 -13.32 -1.74 -6.23
C SER A 290 -13.16 -1.77 -4.72
N HIS A 291 -12.04 -1.26 -4.18
CA HIS A 291 -11.75 -1.26 -2.75
C HIS A 291 -11.89 0.12 -2.15
N LEU A 292 -13.07 0.35 -1.54
CA LEU A 292 -13.45 1.65 -1.00
C LEU A 292 -12.80 1.91 0.36
N VAL A 293 -12.54 3.19 0.66
CA VAL A 293 -11.98 3.64 1.94
C VAL A 293 -13.06 3.65 3.02
N PRO A 294 -12.95 2.81 4.07
CA PRO A 294 -13.86 2.88 5.20
C PRO A 294 -13.80 4.27 5.87
N PHE A 295 -14.95 4.84 6.19
CA PHE A 295 -15.10 6.19 6.76
C PHE A 295 -14.59 7.34 5.88
N GLY A 296 -14.27 7.07 4.62
CA GLY A 296 -13.93 8.08 3.61
C GLY A 296 -14.87 8.05 2.42
N GLU A 297 -15.21 6.84 1.94
CA GLU A 297 -16.05 6.63 0.77
C GLU A 297 -17.36 5.90 1.11
N TYR A 298 -17.41 5.21 2.24
CA TYR A 298 -18.63 4.60 2.80
C TYR A 298 -18.50 4.49 4.33
N VAL A 299 -19.64 4.30 5.01
CA VAL A 299 -19.67 4.12 6.47
C VAL A 299 -19.98 2.66 6.81
N PRO A 300 -18.97 1.88 7.26
CA PRO A 300 -19.23 0.54 7.76
C PRO A 300 -20.19 0.55 8.94
N LEU A 301 -21.19 -0.36 8.93
CA LEU A 301 -22.19 -0.46 10.01
C LEU A 301 -22.85 0.89 10.33
N ARG A 302 -23.23 1.66 9.32
CA ARG A 302 -23.77 3.02 9.44
C ARG A 302 -24.80 3.15 10.59
N SER A 303 -25.77 2.23 10.69
CA SER A 303 -26.80 2.24 11.74
C SER A 303 -26.26 2.14 13.17
N VAL A 304 -25.06 1.59 13.34
CA VAL A 304 -24.39 1.47 14.65
C VAL A 304 -23.50 2.69 14.91
N VAL A 305 -22.88 3.24 13.87
CA VAL A 305 -21.90 4.34 14.01
C VAL A 305 -22.56 5.71 14.08
N GLU A 306 -23.64 5.92 13.33
CA GLU A 306 -24.32 7.21 13.19
C GLU A 306 -24.75 7.87 14.53
N PRO A 307 -25.17 7.13 15.58
CA PRO A 307 -25.48 7.74 16.88
C PRO A 307 -24.26 8.30 17.62
N PHE A 308 -23.03 7.92 17.23
CA PHE A 308 -21.79 8.22 17.96
C PHE A 308 -20.78 9.07 17.18
N ALA A 309 -21.03 9.32 15.89
CA ALA A 309 -20.09 10.02 15.04
C ALA A 309 -20.82 11.02 14.12
N ASP A 310 -20.21 12.18 13.90
CA ASP A 310 -20.64 13.10 12.87
C ASP A 310 -20.25 12.54 11.49
N LEU A 311 -21.25 12.17 10.70
CA LEU A 311 -21.09 11.62 9.35
C LEU A 311 -21.34 12.66 8.25
N SER A 312 -21.43 13.94 8.59
CA SER A 312 -21.71 15.02 7.64
C SER A 312 -20.67 15.11 6.52
N LEU A 313 -19.42 14.70 6.78
CA LEU A 313 -18.36 14.64 5.79
C LEU A 313 -18.56 13.53 4.74
N ILE A 314 -19.38 12.51 5.04
CA ILE A 314 -19.69 11.40 4.14
C ILE A 314 -21.17 11.51 3.76
N SER A 315 -21.50 12.59 3.08
CA SER A 315 -22.87 12.87 2.63
C SER A 315 -23.33 11.93 1.50
N ARG A 316 -22.41 11.31 0.76
CA ARG A 316 -22.67 10.35 -0.31
C ARG A 316 -21.76 9.13 -0.15
N GLU A 317 -22.30 7.96 -0.44
CA GLU A 317 -21.52 6.72 -0.41
C GLU A 317 -21.08 6.31 -1.81
N ALA A 318 -19.85 5.82 -1.91
CA ALA A 318 -19.34 5.29 -3.15
C ALA A 318 -19.99 3.95 -3.50
N ILE A 319 -20.16 3.71 -4.79
CA ILE A 319 -20.54 2.40 -5.35
C ILE A 319 -19.22 1.70 -5.73
N ALA A 320 -18.95 0.54 -5.14
CA ALA A 320 -17.79 -0.25 -5.49
C ALA A 320 -17.89 -0.81 -6.91
N GLY A 321 -16.76 -0.80 -7.62
CA GLY A 321 -16.59 -1.48 -8.89
C GLY A 321 -16.36 -2.99 -8.72
N GLU A 322 -16.24 -3.67 -9.84
CA GLU A 322 -15.99 -5.12 -9.92
C GLU A 322 -14.82 -5.41 -10.87
N GLY A 323 -14.17 -6.57 -10.70
CA GLY A 323 -13.10 -7.03 -11.57
C GLY A 323 -11.72 -6.43 -11.28
N PRO A 324 -10.71 -6.86 -12.05
CA PRO A 324 -9.35 -6.38 -11.89
C PRO A 324 -9.22 -4.95 -12.41
N GLY A 325 -8.35 -4.17 -11.76
CA GLY A 325 -7.99 -2.83 -12.21
C GLY A 325 -7.06 -2.88 -13.44
N VAL A 326 -7.63 -2.92 -14.61
CA VAL A 326 -6.92 -2.89 -15.90
C VAL A 326 -7.69 -2.04 -16.89
N LEU A 327 -6.98 -1.28 -17.71
CA LEU A 327 -7.53 -0.42 -18.76
C LEU A 327 -6.89 -0.78 -20.10
N ALA A 328 -7.71 -1.10 -21.09
CA ALA A 328 -7.28 -1.32 -22.46
C ALA A 328 -6.97 0.03 -23.13
N THR A 329 -5.79 0.16 -23.74
CA THR A 329 -5.35 1.38 -24.43
C THR A 329 -4.67 1.06 -25.76
N SER A 330 -4.43 2.08 -26.58
CA SER A 330 -3.64 1.94 -27.82
C SER A 330 -2.16 1.58 -27.55
N LEU A 331 -1.66 1.79 -26.32
CA LEU A 331 -0.31 1.38 -25.90
C LEU A 331 -0.28 -0.06 -25.32
N GLY A 332 -1.44 -0.73 -25.26
CA GLY A 332 -1.67 -2.00 -24.59
C GLY A 332 -2.30 -1.81 -23.21
N ASP A 333 -2.42 -2.90 -22.46
CA ASP A 333 -3.12 -2.90 -21.18
C ASP A 333 -2.29 -2.21 -20.09
N ILE A 334 -2.95 -1.33 -19.32
CA ILE A 334 -2.39 -0.60 -18.18
C ILE A 334 -3.09 -1.07 -16.91
N ALA A 335 -2.34 -1.60 -15.94
CA ALA A 335 -2.90 -1.87 -14.62
C ALA A 335 -3.22 -0.54 -13.93
N VAL A 336 -4.35 -0.48 -13.25
CA VAL A 336 -4.77 0.71 -12.51
C VAL A 336 -5.17 0.35 -11.09
N VAL A 337 -4.77 1.18 -10.15
CA VAL A 337 -5.27 1.18 -8.77
C VAL A 337 -5.51 2.64 -8.38
N THR A 338 -6.57 2.89 -7.63
CA THR A 338 -6.94 4.25 -7.26
C THR A 338 -6.68 4.48 -5.77
N SER A 339 -5.68 5.33 -5.48
CA SER A 339 -5.40 5.85 -4.12
C SER A 339 -5.13 4.75 -3.09
N TYR A 340 -6.09 4.48 -2.19
CA TYR A 340 -5.98 3.48 -1.12
C TYR A 340 -5.66 2.06 -1.62
N GLU A 341 -6.08 1.74 -2.84
CA GLU A 341 -5.87 0.43 -3.44
C GLU A 341 -4.38 0.07 -3.61
N VAL A 342 -3.48 1.06 -3.73
CA VAL A 342 -2.03 0.83 -3.85
C VAL A 342 -1.43 0.08 -2.65
N TYR A 343 -2.10 0.13 -1.50
CA TYR A 343 -1.65 -0.59 -0.31
C TYR A 343 -1.91 -2.10 -0.37
N PHE A 344 -2.81 -2.56 -1.24
CA PHE A 344 -3.24 -3.96 -1.35
C PHE A 344 -2.52 -4.66 -2.50
N SER A 345 -1.69 -5.66 -2.15
CA SER A 345 -0.92 -6.44 -3.12
C SER A 345 -1.81 -7.13 -4.15
N GLU A 346 -2.92 -7.70 -3.71
CA GLU A 346 -3.84 -8.45 -4.55
C GLU A 346 -4.44 -7.59 -5.65
N LEU A 347 -4.84 -6.34 -5.38
CA LEU A 347 -5.46 -5.47 -6.37
C LEU A 347 -4.49 -5.11 -7.49
N VAL A 348 -3.26 -4.72 -7.13
CA VAL A 348 -2.22 -4.42 -8.13
C VAL A 348 -1.83 -5.67 -8.90
N ARG A 349 -1.70 -6.81 -8.21
CA ARG A 349 -1.39 -8.10 -8.81
C ARG A 349 -2.44 -8.50 -9.83
N ASP A 350 -3.71 -8.40 -9.48
CA ASP A 350 -4.83 -8.80 -10.35
C ASP A 350 -4.88 -7.95 -11.62
N GLY A 351 -4.64 -6.63 -11.52
CA GLY A 351 -4.52 -5.75 -12.69
C GLY A 351 -3.33 -6.11 -13.60
N VAL A 352 -2.17 -6.41 -13.02
CA VAL A 352 -0.99 -6.83 -13.80
C VAL A 352 -1.20 -8.22 -14.42
N GLN A 353 -1.84 -9.16 -13.70
CA GLN A 353 -2.17 -10.49 -14.24
C GLN A 353 -3.23 -10.44 -15.35
N ALA A 354 -4.11 -9.43 -15.32
CA ALA A 354 -5.07 -9.17 -16.39
C ALA A 354 -4.44 -8.58 -17.66
N GLY A 355 -3.12 -8.32 -17.67
CA GLY A 355 -2.39 -7.85 -18.85
C GLY A 355 -1.60 -6.56 -18.64
N GLY A 356 -1.76 -5.89 -17.49
CA GLY A 356 -1.14 -4.60 -17.23
C GLY A 356 0.39 -4.61 -17.34
N ARG A 357 0.92 -3.77 -18.25
CA ARG A 357 2.36 -3.66 -18.52
C ARG A 357 3.06 -2.58 -17.72
N ILE A 358 2.29 -1.66 -17.15
CA ILE A 358 2.68 -0.57 -16.27
C ILE A 358 1.55 -0.36 -15.27
N VAL A 359 1.81 0.24 -14.12
CA VAL A 359 0.78 0.51 -13.10
C VAL A 359 0.54 2.01 -13.02
N ALA A 360 -0.68 2.45 -13.30
CA ALA A 360 -1.15 3.81 -13.02
C ALA A 360 -1.82 3.86 -11.63
N ASN A 361 -1.44 4.83 -10.81
CA ASN A 361 -2.02 5.08 -9.50
C ASN A 361 -2.48 6.54 -9.37
N PRO A 362 -3.65 6.91 -9.93
CA PRO A 362 -4.31 8.15 -9.56
C PRO A 362 -4.59 8.17 -8.05
N THR A 363 -4.15 9.21 -7.34
CA THR A 363 -4.32 9.28 -5.88
C THR A 363 -4.71 10.68 -5.42
N LEU A 364 -5.33 10.73 -4.25
CA LEU A 364 -5.74 11.97 -3.60
C LEU A 364 -5.12 12.01 -2.21
N ALA A 365 -4.42 13.09 -1.90
CA ALA A 365 -3.86 13.30 -0.56
C ALA A 365 -4.33 14.61 0.06
N SER A 366 -5.28 15.30 -0.56
CA SER A 366 -5.78 16.61 -0.11
C SER A 366 -6.44 16.57 1.27
N SER A 367 -6.97 15.40 1.67
CA SER A 367 -7.60 15.21 2.99
C SER A 367 -6.60 15.15 4.15
N TYR A 368 -5.30 15.05 3.89
CA TYR A 368 -4.30 14.86 4.95
C TYR A 368 -3.41 16.11 5.08
N SER A 369 -3.35 16.66 6.29
CA SER A 369 -2.60 17.88 6.61
C SER A 369 -1.09 17.63 6.74
N THR A 370 -0.68 16.36 6.93
CA THR A 370 0.71 15.97 7.13
C THR A 370 1.27 15.13 5.98
N SER A 371 2.60 15.00 5.92
CA SER A 371 3.28 14.16 4.93
C SER A 371 3.22 12.65 5.22
N VAL A 372 2.62 12.20 6.33
CA VAL A 372 2.66 10.79 6.74
C VAL A 372 1.94 9.89 5.74
N VAL A 373 0.69 10.20 5.39
CA VAL A 373 -0.08 9.39 4.44
C VAL A 373 0.50 9.48 3.03
N PRO A 374 0.81 10.66 2.46
CA PRO A 374 1.47 10.75 1.16
C PRO A 374 2.78 9.97 1.08
N SER A 375 3.60 10.01 2.14
CA SER A 375 4.87 9.26 2.19
C SER A 375 4.66 7.74 2.25
N GLN A 376 3.65 7.27 2.95
CA GLN A 376 3.31 5.84 3.00
C GLN A 376 2.71 5.37 1.67
N SER A 377 1.92 6.20 0.99
CA SER A 377 1.40 5.91 -0.36
C SER A 377 2.56 5.71 -1.35
N LEU A 378 3.52 6.62 -1.37
CA LEU A 378 4.72 6.49 -2.21
C LEU A 378 5.55 5.25 -1.84
N ALA A 379 5.71 4.97 -0.54
CA ALA A 379 6.40 3.75 -0.08
C ALA A 379 5.68 2.48 -0.54
N SER A 380 4.35 2.50 -0.56
CA SER A 380 3.55 1.39 -1.09
C SER A 380 3.74 1.24 -2.61
N ALA A 381 3.73 2.33 -3.37
CA ALA A 381 4.02 2.33 -4.80
C ALA A 381 5.41 1.69 -5.09
N ARG A 382 6.43 1.99 -4.28
CA ARG A 382 7.75 1.36 -4.37
C ARG A 382 7.72 -0.15 -4.14
N LEU A 383 6.97 -0.60 -3.13
CA LEU A 383 6.75 -2.04 -2.88
C LEU A 383 6.03 -2.71 -4.05
N ARG A 384 4.99 -2.05 -4.61
CA ARG A 384 4.26 -2.58 -5.78
C ARG A 384 5.15 -2.69 -7.00
N ALA A 385 5.98 -1.68 -7.25
CA ALA A 385 6.91 -1.70 -8.38
C ALA A 385 7.84 -2.92 -8.32
N VAL A 386 8.47 -3.17 -7.18
CA VAL A 386 9.37 -4.32 -6.98
C VAL A 386 8.61 -5.64 -7.03
N GLU A 387 7.47 -5.72 -6.35
CA GLU A 387 6.65 -6.93 -6.28
C GLU A 387 6.19 -7.40 -7.65
N THR A 388 5.79 -6.46 -8.51
CA THR A 388 5.25 -6.79 -9.84
C THR A 388 6.28 -6.73 -10.97
N GLY A 389 7.43 -6.10 -10.72
CA GLY A 389 8.43 -5.82 -11.76
C GLY A 389 7.92 -4.83 -12.80
N ARG A 390 7.05 -3.89 -12.41
CA ARG A 390 6.43 -2.88 -13.27
C ARG A 390 6.81 -1.47 -12.78
N TRP A 391 6.90 -0.54 -13.72
CA TRP A 391 6.90 0.87 -13.38
C TRP A 391 5.59 1.25 -12.73
N VAL A 392 5.61 2.17 -11.75
CA VAL A 392 4.42 2.74 -11.12
C VAL A 392 4.39 4.24 -11.36
N LEU A 393 3.32 4.70 -11.99
CA LEU A 393 3.04 6.09 -12.27
C LEU A 393 2.02 6.60 -11.24
N GLN A 394 2.50 7.21 -10.17
CA GLN A 394 1.64 7.80 -9.15
C GLN A 394 1.38 9.26 -9.45
N ALA A 395 0.14 9.62 -9.74
CA ALA A 395 -0.30 11.00 -9.93
C ALA A 395 -1.17 11.43 -8.74
N SER A 396 -0.76 12.46 -8.02
CA SER A 396 -1.47 12.97 -6.85
C SER A 396 -1.96 14.40 -7.08
N THR A 397 -3.11 14.77 -6.51
CA THR A 397 -3.60 16.15 -6.57
C THR A 397 -2.68 17.09 -5.79
N THR A 398 -2.32 16.74 -4.57
CA THR A 398 -1.53 17.58 -3.64
C THR A 398 -0.49 16.80 -2.85
N GLY A 399 -0.53 15.46 -2.91
CA GLY A 399 0.44 14.57 -2.29
C GLY A 399 1.74 14.45 -3.09
N TYR A 400 2.48 13.37 -2.93
CA TYR A 400 3.64 13.10 -3.77
C TYR A 400 3.21 12.46 -5.09
N THR A 401 3.43 13.17 -6.18
CA THR A 401 3.43 12.62 -7.53
C THR A 401 4.81 12.05 -7.81
N ALA A 402 4.88 10.85 -8.39
CA ALA A 402 6.16 10.19 -8.59
C ALA A 402 6.13 9.18 -9.75
N VAL A 403 7.30 8.96 -10.34
CA VAL A 403 7.61 7.88 -11.26
C VAL A 403 8.54 6.90 -10.53
N VAL A 404 8.12 5.64 -10.42
CA VAL A 404 8.85 4.62 -9.67
C VAL A 404 9.23 3.47 -10.60
N SER A 405 10.51 3.16 -10.66
CA SER A 405 11.07 2.08 -11.50
C SER A 405 10.80 0.68 -10.91
N PRO A 406 10.93 -0.40 -11.69
CA PRO A 406 10.66 -1.77 -11.26
C PRO A 406 11.53 -2.28 -10.10
N ASP A 407 12.65 -1.63 -9.81
CA ASP A 407 13.52 -1.91 -8.66
C ASP A 407 13.15 -1.08 -7.41
N GLY A 408 12.10 -0.25 -7.52
CA GLY A 408 11.58 0.57 -6.43
C GLY A 408 12.32 1.90 -6.25
N GLU A 409 13.15 2.32 -7.20
CA GLU A 409 13.75 3.65 -7.22
C GLU A 409 12.71 4.71 -7.61
N VAL A 410 12.71 5.84 -6.92
CA VAL A 410 11.90 7.01 -7.26
C VAL A 410 12.72 7.88 -8.21
N THR A 411 12.47 7.75 -9.50
CA THR A 411 13.24 8.48 -10.53
C THR A 411 12.84 9.95 -10.60
N HIS A 412 11.57 10.25 -10.40
CA HIS A 412 11.02 11.60 -10.35
C HIS A 412 10.02 11.71 -9.20
N ARG A 413 10.04 12.82 -8.49
CA ARG A 413 9.10 13.11 -7.40
C ARG A 413 8.82 14.62 -7.30
N SER A 414 7.55 14.97 -7.07
CA SER A 414 7.14 16.33 -6.71
C SER A 414 7.34 16.62 -5.23
N GLU A 415 7.21 17.88 -4.87
CA GLU A 415 6.93 18.28 -3.49
C GLU A 415 5.40 18.26 -3.23
N LEU A 416 5.03 18.32 -1.95
CA LEU A 416 3.62 18.44 -1.58
C LEU A 416 3.05 19.77 -2.07
N ARG A 417 1.81 19.77 -2.57
CA ARG A 417 1.05 20.96 -2.99
C ARG A 417 1.61 21.66 -4.24
N GLU A 418 2.67 21.16 -4.80
CA GLU A 418 3.29 21.71 -6.01
C GLU A 418 2.37 21.49 -7.22
N ALA A 419 2.35 22.44 -8.14
CA ALA A 419 1.74 22.27 -9.47
C ALA A 419 2.85 21.94 -10.46
N ILE A 420 2.89 20.68 -10.95
CA ILE A 420 4.00 20.21 -11.79
C ILE A 420 3.57 19.05 -12.69
N VAL A 421 4.23 18.93 -13.83
CA VAL A 421 4.25 17.73 -14.67
C VAL A 421 5.63 17.10 -14.56
N LEU A 422 5.67 15.83 -14.16
CA LEU A 422 6.90 15.03 -14.16
C LEU A 422 6.83 14.06 -15.33
N ALA A 423 7.81 14.09 -16.22
CA ALA A 423 7.86 13.21 -17.38
C ALA A 423 9.21 12.53 -17.52
N GLY A 424 9.20 11.33 -18.09
CA GLY A 424 10.39 10.55 -18.35
C GLY A 424 10.09 9.30 -19.17
N GLU A 425 11.15 8.66 -19.65
CA GLU A 425 11.05 7.37 -20.30
C GLU A 425 10.75 6.27 -19.28
N VAL A 426 9.75 5.45 -19.60
CA VAL A 426 9.35 4.28 -18.81
C VAL A 426 9.15 3.08 -19.72
N GLU A 427 9.29 1.90 -19.17
CA GLU A 427 9.19 0.66 -19.92
C GLU A 427 7.82 0.01 -19.69
N LEU A 428 7.18 -0.36 -20.76
CA LEU A 428 6.08 -1.33 -20.76
C LEU A 428 6.68 -2.73 -20.65
N ARG A 429 6.30 -3.47 -19.62
CA ARG A 429 6.97 -4.73 -19.27
C ARG A 429 5.98 -5.88 -19.17
N SER A 430 6.43 -7.08 -19.52
CA SER A 430 5.71 -8.34 -19.37
C SER A 430 6.49 -9.36 -18.55
N GLY A 431 5.92 -10.55 -18.35
CA GLY A 431 6.48 -11.59 -17.50
C GLY A 431 6.09 -11.46 -16.03
N ASN A 432 6.40 -12.46 -15.24
CA ASN A 432 5.94 -12.58 -13.86
C ASN A 432 7.10 -12.71 -12.88
N THR A 433 7.07 -11.91 -11.82
CA THR A 433 7.86 -12.17 -10.61
C THR A 433 7.28 -13.37 -9.84
N PRO A 434 8.03 -14.01 -8.94
CA PRO A 434 7.47 -15.04 -8.06
C PRO A 434 6.30 -14.53 -7.21
N ALA A 435 6.41 -13.29 -6.69
CA ALA A 435 5.35 -12.67 -5.91
C ALA A 435 4.08 -12.45 -6.75
N LEU A 436 4.24 -12.01 -8.01
CA LEU A 436 3.13 -11.85 -8.93
C LEU A 436 2.48 -13.20 -9.27
N ALA A 437 3.29 -14.23 -9.55
CA ALA A 437 2.79 -15.55 -9.95
C ALA A 437 2.08 -16.30 -8.81
N LEU A 438 2.68 -16.29 -7.62
CA LEU A 438 2.23 -17.12 -6.49
C LEU A 438 1.36 -16.36 -5.49
N GLY A 439 1.49 -15.01 -5.44
CA GLY A 439 0.87 -14.20 -4.41
C GLY A 439 1.42 -14.48 -3.01
N SER A 440 0.70 -14.03 -1.99
CA SER A 440 1.11 -14.14 -0.59
C SER A 440 0.77 -15.49 0.07
N TRP A 441 -0.11 -16.30 -0.53
CA TRP A 441 -0.65 -17.53 0.07
C TRP A 441 0.40 -18.55 0.49
N PRO A 442 1.44 -18.87 -0.31
CA PRO A 442 2.43 -19.85 0.11
C PRO A 442 3.16 -19.46 1.39
N LEU A 443 3.48 -18.16 1.53
CA LEU A 443 4.14 -17.65 2.72
C LEU A 443 3.20 -17.64 3.95
N ILE A 444 1.93 -17.28 3.77
CA ILE A 444 0.92 -17.33 4.84
C ILE A 444 0.74 -18.75 5.36
N VAL A 445 0.59 -19.73 4.47
CA VAL A 445 0.47 -21.15 4.84
C VAL A 445 1.73 -21.64 5.55
N ALA A 446 2.91 -21.32 5.01
CA ALA A 446 4.18 -21.68 5.65
C ALA A 446 4.30 -21.08 7.05
N ALA A 447 3.94 -19.80 7.22
CA ALA A 447 3.95 -19.11 8.51
C ALA A 447 2.98 -19.77 9.50
N ALA A 448 1.78 -20.15 9.06
CA ALA A 448 0.79 -20.84 9.91
C ALA A 448 1.30 -22.22 10.37
N VAL A 449 1.87 -23.00 9.47
CA VAL A 449 2.47 -24.31 9.78
C VAL A 449 3.64 -24.16 10.77
N VAL A 450 4.53 -23.22 10.51
CA VAL A 450 5.69 -22.94 11.38
C VAL A 450 5.22 -22.53 12.79
N LEU A 451 4.27 -21.62 12.89
CA LEU A 451 3.77 -21.17 14.19
C LEU A 451 3.08 -22.31 14.95
N ALA A 452 2.22 -23.08 14.28
CA ALA A 452 1.55 -24.25 14.88
C ALA A 452 2.57 -25.29 15.37
N TRP A 453 3.62 -25.55 14.61
CA TRP A 453 4.70 -26.45 14.98
C TRP A 453 5.50 -25.93 16.19
N CYS A 454 5.82 -24.63 16.24
CA CYS A 454 6.48 -24.01 17.39
C CYS A 454 5.65 -24.16 18.67
N VAL A 455 4.34 -23.94 18.59
CA VAL A 455 3.40 -24.11 19.72
C VAL A 455 3.35 -25.56 20.19
N SER A 456 3.19 -26.52 19.27
CA SER A 456 3.08 -27.94 19.59
C SER A 456 4.35 -28.48 20.25
N THR A 457 5.53 -28.10 19.76
CA THR A 457 6.81 -28.52 20.32
C THR A 457 7.06 -27.93 21.71
N ALA A 458 6.62 -26.69 21.95
CA ALA A 458 6.70 -26.06 23.26
C ALA A 458 5.78 -26.76 24.30
N ARG A 459 4.57 -27.16 23.90
CA ARG A 459 3.64 -27.91 24.76
C ARG A 459 4.20 -29.29 25.16
N LYS A 460 4.71 -30.07 24.19
CA LYS A 460 5.30 -31.39 24.45
C LYS A 460 6.49 -31.36 25.41
N ARG A 461 7.30 -30.29 25.40
CA ARG A 461 8.41 -30.11 26.34
C ARG A 461 7.95 -29.80 27.76
N ARG A 462 6.84 -29.07 27.88
CA ARG A 462 6.27 -28.71 29.19
C ARG A 462 5.69 -29.95 29.90
N THR A 463 4.91 -30.77 29.18
CA THR A 463 4.36 -32.00 29.72
C THR A 463 5.45 -33.03 30.13
N ARG A 464 6.59 -33.08 29.39
CA ARG A 464 7.73 -33.92 29.75
C ARG A 464 8.57 -33.42 30.93
N ALA A 465 8.46 -32.16 31.33
CA ALA A 465 9.16 -31.57 32.45
C ALA A 465 8.31 -31.59 33.73
N GLU A 466 7.01 -31.81 33.60
CA GLU A 466 6.04 -31.86 34.70
C GLU A 466 5.69 -33.32 35.10
N GLY A 467 6.04 -34.33 34.28
CA GLY A 467 5.95 -35.77 34.56
C GLY A 467 7.34 -36.38 34.75
#